data_6bf52f03735eb9420423db46e2c90380
#
_entry.id   6bf52f03735eb9420423db46e2c90380
#
_cell.length_a   1.000
_cell.length_b   1.000
_cell.length_c   1.000
_cell.angle_alpha   90.00
_cell.angle_beta   90.00
_cell.angle_gamma   90.00
#
_symmetry.space_group_name_H-M   'P 1'
#
loop_
_entity.id
_entity.type
_entity.pdbx_description
1 polymer ?
#
loop_
_entity_poly.entity_id
_entity_poly.type
_entity_poly.pdbx_seq_one_letter_code
_entity_poly.pdbx_strand_id
1 'polypeptide(L)'
;MSEQYFTSAPTSAHEERHVQFQAGSRCLRFETDAGTFSKGHLDPGSRLLIDTVPNMTGRCADIGCGWGAIGAALAALNPELFVEMVDVNERAVALAQKNLEANRLANARAYLSDALTGVESGLDFCVTNPPIRAGKAVIYGFFTQAAEK
;
A
#
# COMPACT_ATOMS: atom_id res chain seq x y z
N MET A 1 -29.13 -8.62 -9.73
CA MET A 1 -29.05 -8.26 -9.93
C MET A 1 -29.12 -8.28 -9.73
N SER A 2 -28.55 -8.21 -9.59
CA SER A 2 -28.29 -7.95 -9.51
C SER A 2 -27.93 -8.03 -9.37
N GLU A 3 -27.30 -8.12 -9.19
CA GLU A 3 -26.88 -7.73 -9.26
C GLU A 3 -26.99 -7.30 -9.45
N GLN A 4 -26.97 -6.97 -9.43
CA GLN A 4 -27.05 -6.18 -9.71
C GLN A 4 -27.34 -5.65 -9.56
N TYR A 5 -27.20 -5.32 -9.19
CA TYR A 5 -27.31 -4.55 -9.12
C TYR A 5 -27.20 -4.40 -9.04
N PHE A 6 -26.95 -4.40 -8.89
CA PHE A 6 -26.57 -4.08 -9.04
C PHE A 6 -26.29 -4.14 -9.58
N THR A 7 -26.39 -4.31 -9.66
CA THR A 7 -25.96 -4.46 -10.49
C THR A 7 -25.80 -4.32 -11.54
N SER A 8 -25.94 -4.14 -12.20
CA SER A 8 -25.64 -3.72 -13.49
C SER A 8 -24.40 -2.94 -13.59
N ALA A 9 -24.24 -2.11 -12.79
CA ALA A 9 -23.00 -1.42 -12.64
C ALA A 9 -21.85 -2.32 -12.24
N PRO A 10 -22.05 -3.57 -11.90
CA PRO A 10 -20.94 -4.42 -11.46
C PRO A 10 -19.77 -4.49 -12.41
N THR A 11 -19.98 -4.48 -13.70
CA THR A 11 -18.88 -4.60 -14.65
C THR A 11 -18.00 -3.37 -14.62
N SER A 12 -18.56 -2.18 -14.64
CA SER A 12 -17.79 -0.94 -14.55
C SER A 12 -17.06 -0.84 -13.22
N ALA A 13 -17.75 -1.15 -12.13
CA ALA A 13 -17.13 -1.10 -10.81
C ALA A 13 -15.99 -2.09 -10.70
N HIS A 14 -16.13 -3.26 -11.34
CA HIS A 14 -15.09 -4.27 -11.34
C HIS A 14 -13.85 -3.78 -12.10
N GLU A 15 -14.04 -3.14 -13.24
CA GLU A 15 -12.92 -2.59 -14.01
C GLU A 15 -12.20 -1.51 -13.25
N GLU A 16 -12.91 -0.70 -12.49
CA GLU A 16 -12.32 0.36 -11.70
C GLU A 16 -11.52 -0.14 -10.50
N ARG A 17 -11.61 -1.44 -10.21
CA ARG A 17 -10.87 -2.04 -9.09
C ARG A 17 -9.49 -2.53 -9.46
N HIS A 18 -9.04 -2.28 -10.67
CA HIS A 18 -7.72 -2.73 -11.11
C HIS A 18 -6.84 -1.55 -11.48
N VAL A 19 -5.60 -1.60 -11.04
CA VAL A 19 -4.59 -0.58 -11.33
C VAL A 19 -3.34 -1.29 -11.81
N GLN A 20 -2.66 -0.69 -12.76
CA GLN A 20 -1.41 -1.22 -13.30
C GLN A 20 -0.44 -0.06 -13.48
N PHE A 21 0.79 -0.24 -13.03
CA PHE A 21 1.79 0.80 -13.21
C PHE A 21 3.20 0.20 -13.26
N GLN A 22 4.14 0.98 -13.81
CA GLN A 22 5.55 0.58 -13.88
C GLN A 22 6.28 0.92 -12.60
N ALA A 23 7.09 -0.04 -12.14
CA ALA A 23 8.05 0.16 -11.06
C ALA A 23 9.38 -0.37 -11.58
N GLY A 24 10.23 0.52 -12.05
CA GLY A 24 11.47 0.14 -12.72
C GLY A 24 11.17 -0.63 -14.01
N SER A 25 11.74 -1.80 -14.14
CA SER A 25 11.52 -2.65 -15.33
C SER A 25 10.28 -3.53 -15.21
N ARG A 26 9.59 -3.50 -14.06
CA ARG A 26 8.43 -4.37 -13.83
C ARG A 26 7.13 -3.59 -13.97
N CYS A 27 6.14 -4.25 -14.55
CA CYS A 27 4.78 -3.77 -14.55
C CYS A 27 4.03 -4.47 -13.43
N LEU A 28 3.56 -3.73 -12.45
CA LEU A 28 2.84 -4.28 -11.32
C LEU A 28 1.34 -4.12 -11.52
N ARG A 29 0.59 -5.12 -11.13
CA ARG A 29 -0.86 -5.14 -11.32
C ARG A 29 -1.53 -5.36 -9.98
N PHE A 30 -2.53 -4.54 -9.69
CA PHE A 30 -3.18 -4.52 -8.39
C PHE A 30 -4.69 -4.59 -8.52
N GLU A 31 -5.29 -5.27 -7.57
CA GLU A 31 -6.71 -5.18 -7.33
C GLU A 31 -6.91 -4.13 -6.24
N THR A 32 -7.84 -3.21 -6.43
CA THR A 32 -8.12 -2.15 -5.46
C THR A 32 -9.54 -2.28 -4.95
N ASP A 33 -9.83 -1.56 -3.87
CA ASP A 33 -11.17 -1.53 -3.32
C ASP A 33 -12.03 -0.55 -4.11
N ALA A 34 -13.31 -0.86 -4.24
CA ALA A 34 -14.26 0.05 -4.87
C ALA A 34 -14.32 1.34 -4.08
N GLY A 35 -14.30 2.45 -4.77
CA GLY A 35 -14.34 3.76 -4.12
C GLY A 35 -13.00 4.31 -3.71
N THR A 36 -11.93 3.54 -3.86
CA THR A 36 -10.62 4.12 -3.69
C THR A 36 -10.36 5.03 -4.88
N PHE A 37 -9.52 6.01 -4.63
CA PHE A 37 -9.25 7.07 -5.58
C PHE A 37 -8.68 6.57 -6.89
N SER A 38 -8.62 7.43 -7.86
CA SER A 38 -7.83 7.34 -9.07
C SER A 38 -8.35 6.46 -10.18
N LYS A 39 -9.51 5.85 -10.08
CA LYS A 39 -10.18 5.18 -11.21
C LYS A 39 -9.21 4.47 -12.16
N GLY A 40 -8.48 3.50 -11.66
CA GLY A 40 -7.58 2.72 -12.48
C GLY A 40 -6.17 3.26 -12.60
N HIS A 41 -5.87 4.37 -11.94
CA HIS A 41 -4.53 4.97 -11.94
C HIS A 41 -3.97 5.05 -10.55
N LEU A 42 -2.65 5.02 -10.44
CA LEU A 42 -1.98 5.30 -9.19
C LEU A 42 -2.12 6.79 -8.88
N ASP A 43 -2.44 7.13 -7.64
CA ASP A 43 -2.60 8.53 -7.27
C ASP A 43 -1.25 9.26 -7.33
N PRO A 44 -1.26 10.58 -7.63
CA PRO A 44 -0.01 11.32 -7.81
C PRO A 44 0.90 11.32 -6.58
N GLY A 45 0.32 11.34 -5.38
CA GLY A 45 1.13 11.33 -4.15
C GLY A 45 1.91 10.03 -4.00
N SER A 46 1.28 8.90 -4.26
CA SER A 46 1.95 7.61 -4.23
C SER A 46 3.01 7.52 -5.33
N ARG A 47 2.70 8.00 -6.53
CA ARG A 47 3.66 7.99 -7.64
C ARG A 47 4.91 8.81 -7.28
N LEU A 48 4.69 10.00 -6.73
CA LEU A 48 5.80 10.87 -6.33
C LEU A 48 6.66 10.21 -5.25
N LEU A 49 6.02 9.59 -4.27
CA LEU A 49 6.73 8.92 -3.19
C LEU A 49 7.57 7.77 -3.73
N ILE A 50 7.01 6.94 -4.58
CA ILE A 50 7.73 5.82 -5.20
C ILE A 50 8.93 6.31 -5.99
N ASP A 51 8.73 7.37 -6.77
CA ASP A 51 9.79 7.91 -7.63
C ASP A 51 10.88 8.63 -6.85
N THR A 52 10.57 9.08 -5.64
CA THR A 52 11.50 9.87 -4.82
C THR A 52 12.38 9.00 -3.94
N VAL A 53 11.88 7.85 -3.49
CA VAL A 53 12.64 6.99 -2.57
C VAL A 53 13.84 6.40 -3.32
N PRO A 54 15.06 6.61 -2.80
CA PRO A 54 16.25 6.06 -3.45
C PRO A 54 16.35 4.55 -3.24
N ASN A 55 17.32 3.93 -3.89
CA ASN A 55 17.58 2.50 -3.69
C ASN A 55 17.94 2.24 -2.23
N MET A 56 17.28 1.27 -1.62
CA MET A 56 17.39 1.00 -0.20
C MET A 56 17.59 -0.48 0.06
N THR A 57 18.23 -0.79 1.17
CA THR A 57 18.33 -2.14 1.70
C THR A 57 17.85 -2.13 3.14
N GLY A 58 17.75 -3.29 3.77
CA GLY A 58 17.35 -3.39 5.15
C GLY A 58 15.86 -3.61 5.28
N ARG A 59 15.24 -2.90 6.23
CA ARG A 59 13.85 -3.16 6.57
C ARG A 59 13.10 -1.86 6.75
N CYS A 60 11.94 -1.75 6.12
CA CYS A 60 11.12 -0.55 6.22
C CYS A 60 9.66 -0.92 6.49
N ALA A 61 8.89 0.09 6.88
CA ALA A 61 7.45 -0.07 7.04
C ALA A 61 6.72 0.88 6.11
N ASP A 62 5.62 0.38 5.53
CA ASP A 62 4.66 1.16 4.77
C ASP A 62 3.42 1.28 5.67
N ILE A 63 3.25 2.45 6.27
CA ILE A 63 2.22 2.70 7.27
C ILE A 63 0.94 3.18 6.58
N GLY A 64 -0.17 2.50 6.87
CA GLY A 64 -1.42 2.79 6.19
C GLY A 64 -1.35 2.34 4.74
N CYS A 65 -0.94 1.10 4.54
CA CYS A 65 -0.56 0.60 3.21
C CYS A 65 -1.71 0.52 2.20
N GLY A 66 -2.95 0.52 2.65
CA GLY A 66 -4.09 0.37 1.76
C GLY A 66 -3.99 -0.92 0.96
N TRP A 67 -4.24 -0.84 -0.34
CA TRP A 67 -4.16 -2.02 -1.21
C TRP A 67 -2.73 -2.36 -1.64
N GLY A 68 -1.74 -1.59 -1.20
CA GLY A 68 -0.36 -2.02 -1.27
C GLY A 68 0.52 -1.41 -2.34
N ALA A 69 0.12 -0.31 -2.96
CA ALA A 69 0.85 0.27 -4.08
C ALA A 69 2.30 0.61 -3.73
N ILE A 70 2.50 1.37 -2.67
CA ILE A 70 3.82 1.90 -2.33
C ILE A 70 4.74 0.77 -1.88
N GLY A 71 4.29 -0.02 -0.91
CA GLY A 71 5.12 -1.11 -0.38
C GLY A 71 5.50 -2.12 -1.44
N ALA A 72 4.56 -2.48 -2.32
CA ALA A 72 4.84 -3.41 -3.40
C ALA A 72 5.85 -2.83 -4.39
N ALA A 73 5.72 -1.55 -4.73
CA ALA A 73 6.65 -0.90 -5.64
C ALA A 73 8.06 -0.85 -5.05
N LEU A 74 8.17 -0.49 -3.77
CA LEU A 74 9.46 -0.47 -3.10
C LEU A 74 10.11 -1.84 -3.06
N ALA A 75 9.32 -2.88 -2.77
CA ALA A 75 9.82 -4.24 -2.77
C ALA A 75 10.31 -4.67 -4.16
N ALA A 76 9.56 -4.31 -5.19
CA ALA A 76 9.93 -4.64 -6.57
C ALA A 76 11.20 -3.93 -7.01
N LEU A 77 11.36 -2.67 -6.60
CA LEU A 77 12.52 -1.87 -6.98
C LEU A 77 13.77 -2.21 -6.16
N ASN A 78 13.60 -2.81 -4.98
CA ASN A 78 14.69 -3.04 -4.04
C ASN A 78 14.67 -4.49 -3.55
N PRO A 79 15.25 -5.42 -4.29
CA PRO A 79 15.19 -6.84 -3.92
C PRO A 79 15.80 -7.18 -2.55
N GLU A 80 16.68 -6.32 -2.03
CA GLU A 80 17.32 -6.54 -0.73
C GLU A 80 16.65 -5.77 0.40
N LEU A 81 15.54 -5.13 0.13
CA LEU A 81 14.73 -4.46 1.14
C LEU A 81 13.59 -5.38 1.57
N PHE A 82 13.30 -5.45 2.86
CA PHE A 82 12.08 -6.12 3.32
C PHE A 82 11.06 -5.07 3.77
N VAL A 83 9.84 -5.15 3.27
CA VAL A 83 8.80 -4.15 3.52
C VAL A 83 7.71 -4.73 4.41
N GLU A 84 7.53 -4.10 5.58
CA GLU A 84 6.43 -4.41 6.50
C GLU A 84 5.26 -3.49 6.15
N MET A 85 4.20 -4.04 5.56
CA MET A 85 3.06 -3.25 5.12
C MET A 85 1.94 -3.38 6.14
N VAL A 86 1.54 -2.28 6.75
CA VAL A 86 0.57 -2.33 7.84
C VAL A 86 -0.60 -1.38 7.63
N ASP A 87 -1.75 -1.78 8.13
CA ASP A 87 -2.97 -0.98 8.07
C ASP A 87 -3.89 -1.45 9.20
N VAL A 88 -4.77 -0.56 9.64
CA VAL A 88 -5.80 -0.91 10.64
C VAL A 88 -7.00 -1.58 9.99
N ASN A 89 -7.14 -1.47 8.68
CA ASN A 89 -8.29 -1.97 7.94
C ASN A 89 -8.02 -3.39 7.46
N GLU A 90 -8.82 -4.34 7.95
CA GLU A 90 -8.67 -5.75 7.64
C GLU A 90 -8.78 -6.05 6.15
N ARG A 91 -9.71 -5.37 5.47
CA ARG A 91 -9.91 -5.56 4.03
C ARG A 91 -8.72 -5.05 3.24
N ALA A 92 -8.15 -3.93 3.66
CA ALA A 92 -6.96 -3.38 3.01
C ALA A 92 -5.79 -4.35 3.12
N VAL A 93 -5.57 -4.89 4.31
CA VAL A 93 -4.49 -5.85 4.55
C VAL A 93 -4.65 -7.10 3.69
N ALA A 94 -5.86 -7.65 3.65
CA ALA A 94 -6.11 -8.84 2.83
C ALA A 94 -5.83 -8.57 1.36
N LEU A 95 -6.23 -7.41 0.89
CA LEU A 95 -6.05 -7.02 -0.50
C LEU A 95 -4.57 -6.76 -0.80
N ALA A 96 -3.86 -6.10 0.11
CA ALA A 96 -2.42 -5.86 -0.04
C ALA A 96 -1.66 -7.19 -0.12
N GLN A 97 -1.98 -8.14 0.76
CA GLN A 97 -1.32 -9.44 0.73
C GLN A 97 -1.59 -10.18 -0.58
N LYS A 98 -2.84 -10.13 -1.05
CA LYS A 98 -3.21 -10.74 -2.33
C LYS A 98 -2.40 -10.12 -3.47
N ASN A 99 -2.23 -8.81 -3.46
CA ASN A 99 -1.48 -8.10 -4.49
C ASN A 99 0.00 -8.45 -4.45
N LEU A 100 0.57 -8.62 -3.27
CA LEU A 100 1.96 -9.07 -3.15
C LEU A 100 2.14 -10.44 -3.79
N GLU A 101 1.23 -11.36 -3.53
CA GLU A 101 1.29 -12.71 -4.08
C GLU A 101 1.12 -12.69 -5.60
N ALA A 102 0.19 -11.88 -6.08
CA ALA A 102 -0.07 -11.79 -7.53
C ALA A 102 1.14 -11.26 -8.29
N ASN A 103 1.94 -10.40 -7.65
CA ASN A 103 3.14 -9.82 -8.26
C ASN A 103 4.41 -10.58 -7.88
N ARG A 104 4.29 -11.68 -7.15
CA ARG A 104 5.40 -12.55 -6.76
C ARG A 104 6.48 -11.79 -5.99
N LEU A 105 6.05 -11.01 -5.02
CA LEU A 105 6.95 -10.21 -4.18
C LEU A 105 7.12 -10.93 -2.84
N ALA A 106 8.25 -11.59 -2.66
CA ALA A 106 8.54 -12.34 -1.45
C ALA A 106 9.20 -11.49 -0.36
N ASN A 107 9.65 -10.29 -0.70
CA ASN A 107 10.34 -9.40 0.23
C ASN A 107 9.41 -8.33 0.82
N ALA A 108 8.16 -8.71 1.06
CA ALA A 108 7.17 -7.85 1.70
C ALA A 108 6.08 -8.72 2.31
N ARG A 109 5.42 -8.21 3.33
CA ARG A 109 4.23 -8.85 3.90
C ARG A 109 3.29 -7.78 4.42
N ALA A 110 1.99 -8.10 4.45
CA ALA A 110 0.97 -7.18 4.92
C ALA A 110 0.26 -7.78 6.13
N TYR A 111 0.02 -6.96 7.15
CA TYR A 111 -0.67 -7.41 8.35
C TYR A 111 -1.32 -6.25 9.10
N LEU A 112 -2.26 -6.58 9.99
CA LEU A 112 -2.97 -5.58 10.78
C LEU A 112 -2.05 -4.98 11.83
N SER A 113 -2.06 -3.65 11.92
CA SER A 113 -1.35 -2.94 12.98
C SER A 113 -1.94 -1.55 13.09
N ASP A 114 -2.07 -1.07 14.31
CA ASP A 114 -2.39 0.33 14.56
C ASP A 114 -1.09 1.10 14.42
N ALA A 115 -0.90 1.69 13.26
CA ALA A 115 0.37 2.30 12.87
C ALA A 115 1.51 1.29 13.11
N LEU A 116 2.52 1.62 13.89
CA LEU A 116 3.67 0.75 14.10
C LEU A 116 3.60 -0.11 15.36
N THR A 117 2.47 -0.10 16.09
CA THR A 117 2.40 -0.81 17.37
C THR A 117 2.68 -2.30 17.23
N GLY A 118 2.27 -2.93 16.15
CA GLY A 118 2.50 -4.36 15.90
C GLY A 118 3.77 -4.67 15.14
N VAL A 119 4.59 -3.68 14.85
CA VAL A 119 5.79 -3.86 14.05
C VAL A 119 7.00 -3.95 14.96
N GLU A 120 7.84 -4.97 14.74
CA GLU A 120 9.07 -5.11 15.51
C GLU A 120 10.02 -3.95 15.24
N SER A 121 10.76 -3.55 16.26
CA SER A 121 11.78 -2.50 16.12
C SER A 121 12.89 -2.96 15.19
N GLY A 122 13.76 -2.04 14.80
CA GLY A 122 14.84 -2.33 13.87
C GLY A 122 14.54 -1.92 12.45
N LEU A 123 13.60 -1.01 12.27
CA LEU A 123 13.32 -0.45 10.95
C LEU A 123 14.41 0.55 10.58
N ASP A 124 14.82 0.54 9.32
CA ASP A 124 15.76 1.51 8.81
C ASP A 124 15.06 2.79 8.37
N PHE A 125 13.81 2.67 7.89
CA PHE A 125 13.01 3.85 7.56
C PHE A 125 11.54 3.46 7.48
N CYS A 126 10.68 4.47 7.36
CA CYS A 126 9.25 4.29 7.17
C CYS A 126 8.78 5.17 6.03
N VAL A 127 7.75 4.71 5.34
CA VAL A 127 7.04 5.52 4.35
C VAL A 127 5.57 5.57 4.74
N THR A 128 4.94 6.68 4.44
CA THR A 128 3.50 6.79 4.66
C THR A 128 2.93 7.84 3.71
N ASN A 129 1.74 7.56 3.22
CA ASN A 129 0.96 8.51 2.46
C ASN A 129 -0.39 8.62 3.16
N PRO A 130 -0.43 9.28 4.34
CA PRO A 130 -1.63 9.28 5.16
C PRO A 130 -2.75 10.04 4.47
N PRO A 131 -4.00 9.64 4.71
CA PRO A 131 -5.13 10.41 4.17
C PRO A 131 -5.11 11.80 4.80
N ILE A 132 -5.10 12.81 3.95
CA ILE A 132 -5.05 14.21 4.38
C ILE A 132 -6.22 14.54 5.30
N ARG A 133 -7.33 13.83 5.13
CA ARG A 133 -8.54 14.07 5.91
C ARG A 133 -8.48 13.53 7.33
N ALA A 134 -7.43 12.78 7.68
CA ALA A 134 -7.34 12.12 8.98
C ALA A 134 -7.15 13.07 10.14
N GLY A 135 -6.63 14.26 9.92
CA GLY A 135 -6.43 15.23 10.97
C GLY A 135 -5.07 15.11 11.63
N LYS A 136 -4.69 16.19 12.30
CA LYS A 136 -3.36 16.36 12.88
C LYS A 136 -2.98 15.29 13.89
N ALA A 137 -3.93 14.88 14.72
CA ALA A 137 -3.64 13.94 15.81
C ALA A 137 -3.17 12.59 15.27
N VAL A 138 -3.79 12.13 14.20
CA VAL A 138 -3.42 10.86 13.58
C VAL A 138 -2.04 10.96 12.95
N ILE A 139 -1.75 12.06 12.26
CA ILE A 139 -0.46 12.28 11.60
C ILE A 139 0.67 12.32 12.63
N TYR A 140 0.48 13.03 13.74
CA TYR A 140 1.47 13.08 14.79
C TYR A 140 1.71 11.71 15.43
N GLY A 141 0.66 10.92 15.58
CA GLY A 141 0.80 9.57 16.08
C GLY A 141 1.74 8.73 15.23
N PHE A 142 1.60 8.80 13.92
CA PHE A 142 2.49 8.09 13.01
C PHE A 142 3.94 8.53 13.20
N PHE A 143 4.19 9.83 13.25
CA PHE A 143 5.55 10.34 13.36
C PHE A 143 6.19 9.94 14.70
N THR A 144 5.43 9.99 15.78
CA THR A 144 5.95 9.61 17.09
C THR A 144 6.35 8.14 17.10
N GLN A 145 5.51 7.26 16.58
CA GLN A 145 5.81 5.84 16.54
C GLN A 145 7.00 5.54 15.63
N ALA A 146 7.11 6.23 14.50
CA ALA A 146 8.22 6.04 13.59
C ALA A 146 9.55 6.38 14.27
N ALA A 147 9.57 7.41 15.09
CA ALA A 147 10.77 7.80 15.81
C ALA A 147 11.20 6.74 16.84
N GLU A 148 10.25 5.94 17.35
CA GLU A 148 10.55 4.91 18.34
C GLU A 148 10.98 3.58 17.72
N LYS A 149 10.74 3.38 16.45
CA LYS A 149 11.03 2.13 15.77
C LYS A 149 12.24 2.22 14.86
#